data_b51f5968ada9d8714700ccc25be0ebd3
#
_entry.id   b51f5968ada9d8714700ccc25be0ebd3
#
_cell.length_a   1.000
_cell.length_b   1.000
_cell.length_c   1.000
_cell.angle_alpha   90.00
_cell.angle_beta   90.00
_cell.angle_gamma   90.00
#
_symmetry.space_group_name_H-M   'P 1'
#
loop_
_entity.id
_entity.type
_entity.pdbx_description
1 polymer ?
#
loop_
_entity_poly.entity_id
_entity_poly.type
_entity_poly.pdbx_seq_one_letter_code
_entity_poly.pdbx_strand_id
1 'polypeptide(L)'
;MNHKVLYRVALFCLFSMLSAVLMHAGEQQQQSKGIVTGRIVDQQKQPYYPVAVAIEGVYIGGYTNENGVYHINDVPAGSQTIVVSGIGVKTKKVPIHVTAGKVNRIPDIEIDTQAEELE
;
A
#
# COMPACT_ATOMS: atom_id res chain seq x y z
N MET A 1 19.05 -55.73 19.32
CA MET A 1 18.43 -54.43 19.27
C MET A 1 16.93 -54.59 19.38
N ASN A 2 16.33 -53.93 20.34
CA ASN A 2 14.95 -54.15 20.71
C ASN A 2 14.03 -53.36 19.73
N HIS A 3 13.14 -54.05 19.01
CA HIS A 3 12.24 -53.45 18.04
C HIS A 3 11.38 -52.31 18.61
N LYS A 4 11.11 -52.34 19.93
CA LYS A 4 10.33 -51.31 20.65
C LYS A 4 11.05 -49.96 20.71
N VAL A 5 12.38 -49.92 20.71
CA VAL A 5 13.16 -48.69 20.73
C VAL A 5 13.17 -48.02 19.35
N LEU A 6 13.20 -48.80 18.27
CA LEU A 6 13.15 -48.31 16.90
C LEU A 6 11.83 -47.62 16.57
N TYR A 7 10.72 -48.17 17.03
CA TYR A 7 9.39 -47.54 16.85
C TYR A 7 9.24 -46.21 17.58
N ARG A 8 9.81 -46.08 18.76
CA ARG A 8 9.78 -44.86 19.54
C ARG A 8 10.59 -43.73 18.90
N VAL A 9 11.74 -44.05 18.36
CA VAL A 9 12.61 -43.07 17.68
C VAL A 9 11.99 -42.64 16.35
N ALA A 10 11.42 -43.57 15.58
CA ALA A 10 10.73 -43.24 14.31
C ALA A 10 9.50 -42.38 14.54
N LEU A 11 8.73 -42.61 15.59
CA LEU A 11 7.55 -41.80 15.93
C LEU A 11 7.94 -40.37 16.36
N PHE A 12 9.06 -40.23 17.08
CA PHE A 12 9.56 -38.94 17.52
C PHE A 12 10.08 -38.09 16.35
N CYS A 13 10.72 -38.69 15.35
CA CYS A 13 11.18 -38.00 14.14
C CYS A 13 10.03 -37.55 13.25
N LEU A 14 8.96 -38.36 13.14
CA LEU A 14 7.76 -38.00 12.40
C LEU A 14 7.00 -36.81 13.00
N PHE A 15 6.92 -36.76 14.33
CA PHE A 15 6.26 -35.64 15.04
C PHE A 15 7.06 -34.33 14.92
N SER A 16 8.39 -34.41 14.94
CA SER A 16 9.31 -33.29 14.78
C SER A 16 9.21 -32.68 13.35
N MET A 17 9.05 -33.50 12.32
CA MET A 17 8.89 -33.00 10.95
C MET A 17 7.54 -32.29 10.70
N LEU A 18 6.48 -32.78 11.37
CA LEU A 18 5.15 -32.18 11.21
C LEU A 18 5.06 -30.79 11.84
N SER A 19 5.76 -30.53 12.93
CA SER A 19 5.77 -29.21 13.57
C SER A 19 6.56 -28.17 12.76
N ALA A 20 7.58 -28.56 12.03
CA ALA A 20 8.34 -27.65 11.17
C ALA A 20 7.52 -27.15 9.96
N VAL A 21 6.67 -28.01 9.40
CA VAL A 21 5.79 -27.64 8.27
C VAL A 21 4.70 -26.67 8.69
N LEU A 22 4.17 -26.78 9.91
CA LEU A 22 3.14 -25.89 10.43
C LEU A 22 3.69 -24.48 10.73
N MET A 23 4.96 -24.33 11.08
CA MET A 23 5.58 -23.03 11.32
C MET A 23 5.80 -22.21 10.04
N HIS A 24 6.04 -22.86 8.91
CA HIS A 24 6.26 -22.17 7.64
C HIS A 24 4.96 -21.63 7.01
N ALA A 25 3.83 -22.21 7.30
CA ALA A 25 2.54 -21.79 6.78
C ALA A 25 2.05 -20.46 7.39
N GLY A 26 2.52 -20.08 8.60
CA GLY A 26 2.15 -18.85 9.28
C GLY A 26 2.84 -17.59 8.75
N GLU A 27 4.01 -17.72 8.14
CA GLU A 27 4.81 -16.58 7.68
C GLU A 27 4.37 -16.02 6.32
N GLN A 28 3.57 -16.74 5.55
CA GLN A 28 3.15 -16.34 4.20
C GLN A 28 1.90 -15.45 4.16
N GLN A 29 1.27 -15.17 5.30
CA GLN A 29 -0.03 -14.46 5.34
C GLN A 29 0.06 -12.99 5.78
N GLN A 30 1.23 -12.46 6.08
CA GLN A 30 1.40 -11.06 6.45
C GLN A 30 1.56 -10.19 5.21
N GLN A 31 0.49 -9.44 4.90
CA GLN A 31 0.58 -8.39 3.89
C GLN A 31 1.42 -7.23 4.43
N SER A 32 2.51 -6.95 3.75
CA SER A 32 3.36 -5.81 4.06
C SER A 32 2.73 -4.54 3.55
N LYS A 33 2.72 -3.48 4.38
CA LYS A 33 2.12 -2.19 4.08
C LYS A 33 3.10 -1.06 4.33
N GLY A 34 2.93 0.03 3.61
CA GLY A 34 3.70 1.25 3.79
C GLY A 34 2.80 2.48 3.90
N ILE A 35 3.42 3.63 4.11
CA ILE A 35 2.77 4.93 4.12
C ILE A 35 3.13 5.65 2.84
N VAL A 36 2.17 6.36 2.25
CA VAL A 36 2.37 7.17 1.04
C VAL A 36 2.06 8.62 1.39
N THR A 37 2.96 9.54 1.09
CA THR A 37 2.77 10.97 1.30
C THR A 37 3.30 11.75 0.12
N GLY A 38 2.70 12.92 -0.14
CA GLY A 38 3.11 13.80 -1.22
C GLY A 38 2.30 15.06 -1.24
N ARG A 39 2.45 15.84 -2.28
CA ARG A 39 1.78 17.12 -2.44
C ARG A 39 1.11 17.21 -3.81
N ILE A 40 -0.08 17.77 -3.83
CA ILE A 40 -0.80 18.08 -5.07
C ILE A 40 -0.68 19.58 -5.32
N VAL A 41 -0.32 19.93 -6.53
CA VAL A 41 -0.20 21.33 -6.97
C VAL A 41 -1.00 21.56 -8.25
N ASP A 42 -1.38 22.82 -8.49
CA ASP A 42 -2.00 23.23 -9.73
C ASP A 42 -0.95 23.53 -10.83
N GLN A 43 -1.41 24.05 -11.96
CA GLN A 43 -0.54 24.37 -13.10
C GLN A 43 0.43 25.54 -12.79
N GLN A 44 0.15 26.34 -11.77
CA GLN A 44 1.03 27.42 -11.29
C GLN A 44 1.93 26.97 -10.13
N LYS A 45 1.98 25.65 -9.85
CA LYS A 45 2.78 25.07 -8.77
C LYS A 45 2.31 25.47 -7.36
N GLN A 46 1.07 25.94 -7.23
CA GLN A 46 0.48 26.28 -5.94
C GLN A 46 -0.19 25.05 -5.31
N PRO A 47 -0.15 24.91 -3.97
CA PRO A 47 -0.87 23.82 -3.31
C PRO A 47 -2.35 23.82 -3.67
N TYR A 48 -2.90 22.64 -3.94
CA TYR A 48 -4.31 22.48 -4.27
C TYR A 48 -5.03 21.64 -3.23
N TYR A 49 -6.16 22.14 -2.74
CA TYR A 49 -7.01 21.48 -1.74
C TYR A 49 -8.44 22.04 -1.72
N PRO A 50 -9.44 21.27 -1.26
CA PRO A 50 -9.37 19.86 -0.99
C PRO A 50 -9.48 19.05 -2.29
N VAL A 51 -8.67 18.01 -2.40
CA VAL A 51 -8.77 17.06 -3.50
C VAL A 51 -8.58 15.65 -2.96
N ALA A 52 -9.32 14.70 -3.52
CA ALA A 52 -9.26 13.32 -3.09
C ALA A 52 -8.03 12.64 -3.71
N VAL A 53 -7.29 11.91 -2.90
CA VAL A 53 -6.16 11.09 -3.32
C VAL A 53 -6.40 9.67 -2.80
N ALA A 54 -6.56 8.73 -3.71
CA ALA A 54 -6.91 7.36 -3.38
C ALA A 54 -5.96 6.37 -4.04
N ILE A 55 -5.92 5.15 -3.54
CA ILE A 55 -5.19 4.05 -4.15
C ILE A 55 -6.20 3.23 -4.98
N GLU A 56 -5.92 3.06 -6.26
CA GLU A 56 -6.80 2.33 -7.17
C GLU A 56 -6.91 0.85 -6.75
N GLY A 57 -8.12 0.33 -6.75
CA GLY A 57 -8.40 -1.07 -6.45
C GLY A 57 -8.49 -1.43 -4.96
N VAL A 58 -8.20 -0.49 -4.07
CA VAL A 58 -8.38 -0.64 -2.62
C VAL A 58 -9.10 0.57 -2.08
N TYR A 59 -9.89 0.36 -1.01
CA TYR A 59 -10.73 1.43 -0.45
C TYR A 59 -9.98 2.23 0.61
N ILE A 60 -8.83 2.78 0.23
CA ILE A 60 -8.02 3.64 1.09
C ILE A 60 -7.66 4.92 0.34
N GLY A 61 -7.61 6.01 1.07
CA GLY A 61 -7.27 7.32 0.52
C GLY A 61 -7.43 8.41 1.56
N GLY A 62 -7.32 9.63 1.11
CA GLY A 62 -7.47 10.82 1.95
C GLY A 62 -7.70 12.05 1.11
N TYR A 63 -7.73 13.20 1.78
CA TYR A 63 -7.84 14.50 1.13
C TYR A 63 -6.59 15.32 1.40
N THR A 64 -6.27 16.21 0.47
CA THR A 64 -5.19 17.17 0.69
C THR A 64 -5.58 18.20 1.73
N ASN A 65 -4.58 18.63 2.52
CA ASN A 65 -4.73 19.72 3.49
C ASN A 65 -4.42 21.08 2.83
N GLU A 66 -4.40 22.14 3.62
CA GLU A 66 -4.16 23.52 3.16
C GLU A 66 -2.81 23.70 2.44
N ASN A 67 -1.86 22.85 2.72
CA ASN A 67 -0.54 22.84 2.06
C ASN A 67 -0.51 21.94 0.81
N GLY A 68 -1.66 21.38 0.42
CA GLY A 68 -1.76 20.45 -0.69
C GLY A 68 -1.21 19.06 -0.39
N VAL A 69 -0.89 18.77 0.87
CA VAL A 69 -0.26 17.51 1.30
C VAL A 69 -1.31 16.45 1.58
N TYR A 70 -1.09 15.26 1.06
CA TYR A 70 -1.87 14.07 1.38
C TYR A 70 -1.02 13.07 2.14
N HIS A 71 -1.69 12.24 2.93
CA HIS A 71 -1.07 11.20 3.74
C HIS A 71 -1.98 9.97 3.75
N ILE A 72 -1.49 8.85 3.27
CA ILE A 72 -2.26 7.61 3.18
C ILE A 72 -1.54 6.52 3.93
N ASN A 73 -2.21 5.96 4.95
CA ASN A 73 -1.68 4.86 5.75
C ASN A 73 -2.11 3.51 5.16
N ASP A 74 -1.42 2.47 5.55
CA ASP A 74 -1.77 1.08 5.26
C ASP A 74 -1.89 0.77 3.77
N VAL A 75 -1.01 1.35 2.96
CA VAL A 75 -0.97 1.09 1.52
C VAL A 75 -0.23 -0.23 1.28
N PRO A 76 -0.84 -1.20 0.57
CA PRO A 76 -0.15 -2.44 0.25
C PRO A 76 1.16 -2.19 -0.50
N ALA A 77 2.20 -2.92 -0.13
CA ALA A 77 3.51 -2.81 -0.79
C ALA A 77 3.45 -3.31 -2.23
N GLY A 78 4.35 -2.81 -3.04
CA GLY A 78 4.45 -3.16 -4.45
C GLY A 78 3.96 -2.05 -5.37
N SER A 79 3.66 -2.41 -6.61
CA SER A 79 3.15 -1.46 -7.60
C SER A 79 1.71 -1.07 -7.27
N GLN A 80 1.48 0.23 -7.15
CA GLN A 80 0.17 0.80 -6.86
C GLN A 80 -0.08 1.98 -7.81
N THR A 81 -1.33 2.40 -7.91
CA THR A 81 -1.71 3.57 -8.70
C THR A 81 -2.45 4.55 -7.81
N ILE A 82 -1.95 5.78 -7.76
CA ILE A 82 -2.65 6.90 -7.11
C ILE A 82 -3.67 7.46 -8.09
N VAL A 83 -4.89 7.69 -7.60
CA VAL A 83 -5.96 8.37 -8.35
C VAL A 83 -6.24 9.70 -7.65
N VAL A 84 -6.02 10.79 -8.36
CA VAL A 84 -6.35 12.15 -7.89
C VAL A 84 -7.63 12.60 -8.56
N SER A 85 -8.64 12.98 -7.77
CA SER A 85 -9.94 13.40 -8.29
C SER A 85 -10.58 14.48 -7.41
N GLY A 86 -11.42 15.29 -8.01
CA GLY A 86 -12.13 16.34 -7.30
C GLY A 86 -13.01 17.16 -8.24
N ILE A 87 -13.83 18.03 -7.67
CA ILE A 87 -14.69 18.94 -8.45
C ILE A 87 -13.79 19.95 -9.18
N GLY A 88 -13.98 20.07 -10.48
CA GLY A 88 -13.19 20.97 -11.31
C GLY A 88 -11.77 20.49 -11.60
N VAL A 89 -11.47 19.23 -11.24
CA VAL A 89 -10.15 18.63 -11.45
C VAL A 89 -10.28 17.49 -12.45
N LYS A 90 -9.42 17.51 -13.45
CA LYS A 90 -9.30 16.39 -14.36
C LYS A 90 -8.66 15.21 -13.62
N THR A 91 -9.35 14.08 -13.56
CA THR A 91 -8.85 12.88 -12.87
C THR A 91 -7.49 12.46 -13.42
N LYS A 92 -6.54 12.26 -12.52
CA LYS A 92 -5.18 11.86 -12.86
C LYS A 92 -4.80 10.58 -12.15
N LYS A 93 -4.17 9.67 -12.88
CA LYS A 93 -3.65 8.41 -12.34
C LYS A 93 -2.11 8.44 -12.41
N VAL A 94 -1.46 8.11 -11.31
CA VAL A 94 -0.01 8.12 -11.20
C VAL A 94 0.46 6.77 -10.68
N PRO A 95 1.26 6.03 -11.46
CA PRO A 95 1.85 4.78 -10.97
C PRO A 95 2.95 5.08 -9.96
N ILE A 96 2.97 4.32 -8.87
CA ILE A 96 3.97 4.42 -7.81
C ILE A 96 4.43 3.03 -7.38
N HIS A 97 5.55 2.98 -6.66
CA HIS A 97 6.00 1.78 -5.99
C HIS A 97 6.08 2.02 -4.49
N VAL A 98 5.41 1.16 -3.72
CA VAL A 98 5.33 1.27 -2.26
C VAL A 98 6.27 0.26 -1.62
N THR A 99 7.20 0.77 -0.81
CA THR A 99 8.09 -0.07 0.01
C THR A 99 7.46 -0.28 1.38
N ALA A 100 7.37 -1.53 1.79
CA ALA A 100 6.80 -1.92 3.08
C ALA A 100 7.59 -1.33 4.26
N GLY A 101 6.88 -0.93 5.30
CA GLY A 101 7.47 -0.43 6.54
C GLY A 101 8.11 0.94 6.45
N LYS A 102 7.91 1.66 5.35
CA LYS A 102 8.53 2.98 5.11
C LYS A 102 7.48 4.04 4.78
N VAL A 103 7.87 5.30 4.98
CA VAL A 103 7.16 6.46 4.45
C VAL A 103 7.67 6.68 3.03
N ASN A 104 6.80 6.42 2.06
CA ASN A 104 7.12 6.59 0.64
C ASN A 104 6.74 8.01 0.22
N ARG A 105 7.74 8.83 -0.08
CA ARG A 105 7.55 10.22 -0.51
C ARG A 105 7.44 10.27 -2.02
N ILE A 106 6.30 10.73 -2.47
CA ILE A 106 6.00 10.83 -3.91
C ILE A 106 6.32 12.26 -4.36
N PRO A 107 6.94 12.46 -5.52
CA PRO A 107 7.13 13.79 -6.09
C PRO A 107 5.79 14.53 -6.27
N ASP A 108 5.83 15.85 -6.28
CA ASP A 108 4.64 16.68 -6.48
C ASP A 108 3.85 16.24 -7.71
N ILE A 109 2.56 16.08 -7.55
CA ILE A 109 1.65 15.75 -8.64
C ILE A 109 0.95 17.03 -9.07
N GLU A 110 1.15 17.40 -10.33
CA GLU A 110 0.47 18.56 -10.92
C GLU A 110 -0.87 18.12 -11.50
N ILE A 111 -1.93 18.80 -11.12
CA ILE A 111 -3.28 18.53 -11.63
C ILE A 111 -3.69 19.61 -12.64
N ASP A 112 -4.64 19.23 -13.47
CA ASP A 112 -5.27 20.10 -14.43
C ASP A 112 -6.65 20.50 -13.92
N THR A 113 -6.89 21.80 -13.77
CA THR A 113 -8.15 22.34 -13.29
C THR A 113 -9.03 22.73 -14.49
N GLN A 114 -10.27 22.23 -14.50
CA GLN A 114 -11.21 22.44 -15.60
C GLN A 114 -12.36 23.35 -15.20
N ALA A 115 -12.10 24.36 -14.38
CA ALA A 115 -13.15 25.25 -13.88
C ALA A 115 -13.87 26.04 -14.99
N GLU A 116 -13.31 26.08 -16.19
CA GLU A 116 -13.82 26.86 -17.33
C GLU A 116 -14.79 26.10 -18.25
N GLU A 117 -14.98 24.81 -18.02
CA GLU A 117 -15.84 23.98 -18.88
C GLU A 117 -17.29 23.87 -18.43
N LEU A 118 -17.71 24.70 -17.51
CA LEU A 118 -19.08 24.76 -17.00
C LEU A 118 -19.95 25.71 -17.83
N GLU A 119 -20.00 25.46 -19.09
CA GLU A 119 -20.99 26.17 -19.91
C GLU A 119 -22.34 25.43 -20.01
#